data_e2dd0999fce1bfd04eab4686ee80e9c5
#
_entry.id   e2dd0999fce1bfd04eab4686ee80e9c5
#
_cell.length_a   1.000
_cell.length_b   1.000
_cell.length_c   1.000
_cell.angle_alpha   90.00
_cell.angle_beta   90.00
_cell.angle_gamma   90.00
#
_symmetry.space_group_name_H-M   'P 1'
#
loop_
_entity.id
_entity.type
_entity.pdbx_description
1 polymer ?
#
loop_
_entity_poly.entity_id
_entity_poly.type
_entity_poly.pdbx_seq_one_letter_code
_entity_poly.pdbx_strand_id
1 'polypeptide(L)'
;MSNLRITKRRFLKSLTGVALTACGGSLKHFSFDTYSKMDANLGLELTFYGVGCFGIRCRGSQILTDPFFTYLPLMKVAFGTVLPDPKQVDPYITELQDVAAMLVGHAHYDHNLDLPYIAEKLHKNSYVLGSKTLKHTFAPNNLPTPFVVMNDRVATQETLGEWWVHPNKKFRVLPILSAHPNQYLFFHLYKKNISEDRTTVPKKVHHYQEGMTFAFLIDFLNTEGQPDVRVYVQSSSTGLPMGAFPKSILDEKSIDIACVAMDCANKKMNGEVSVIDEYPATHTFFCHYEDFFRTKEQVPKEIVKVDLPKAKEFFLDTSKQAFYFPKADARFIL
;
A
#
# COMPACT_ATOMS: atom_id res chain seq x y z
N MET A 1 -16.90 19.97 23.18
CA MET A 1 -16.30 19.29 21.99
C MET A 1 -17.31 19.38 20.86
N SER A 2 -17.14 20.35 19.97
CA SER A 2 -18.09 20.62 18.87
C SER A 2 -17.82 19.67 17.72
N ASN A 3 -18.79 18.80 17.43
CA ASN A 3 -18.82 17.99 16.21
C ASN A 3 -18.93 18.91 15.00
N LEU A 4 -17.80 19.17 14.32
CA LEU A 4 -17.80 19.90 13.07
C LEU A 4 -18.36 18.97 11.97
N ARG A 5 -19.67 19.00 11.78
CA ARG A 5 -20.29 18.39 10.58
C ARG A 5 -19.91 19.22 9.37
N ILE A 6 -18.98 18.71 8.57
CA ILE A 6 -18.67 19.30 7.26
C ILE A 6 -19.91 19.13 6.39
N THR A 7 -20.56 20.23 6.01
CA THR A 7 -21.71 20.18 5.09
C THR A 7 -21.21 19.82 3.70
N LYS A 8 -22.05 19.10 2.92
CA LYS A 8 -21.79 18.75 1.50
C LYS A 8 -21.24 19.95 0.70
N ARG A 9 -21.69 21.15 1.01
CA ARG A 9 -21.30 22.39 0.33
C ARG A 9 -19.87 22.84 0.65
N ARG A 10 -19.34 22.58 1.85
CA ARG A 10 -17.91 22.86 2.19
C ARG A 10 -16.99 21.80 1.59
N PHE A 11 -17.41 20.56 1.55
CA PHE A 11 -16.71 19.49 0.87
C PHE A 11 -16.60 19.75 -0.64
N LEU A 12 -17.70 20.19 -1.29
CA LEU A 12 -17.68 20.59 -2.71
C LEU A 12 -16.72 21.75 -2.98
N LYS A 13 -16.72 22.78 -2.12
CA LYS A 13 -15.82 23.93 -2.32
C LYS A 13 -14.34 23.56 -2.17
N SER A 14 -14.03 22.59 -1.33
CA SER A 14 -12.65 22.06 -1.20
C SER A 14 -12.25 21.22 -2.42
N LEU A 15 -13.17 20.42 -2.97
CA LEU A 15 -12.94 19.62 -4.18
C LEU A 15 -12.83 20.47 -5.45
N THR A 16 -13.63 21.55 -5.57
CA THR A 16 -13.54 22.48 -6.72
C THR A 16 -12.26 23.32 -6.69
N GLY A 17 -11.72 23.63 -5.52
CA GLY A 17 -10.41 24.29 -5.38
C GLY A 17 -9.25 23.45 -5.94
N VAL A 18 -9.32 22.10 -5.80
CA VAL A 18 -8.32 21.18 -6.37
C VAL A 18 -8.46 21.05 -7.89
N ALA A 19 -9.68 21.04 -8.41
CA ALA A 19 -9.92 20.92 -9.86
C ALA A 19 -9.46 22.17 -10.63
N LEU A 20 -9.52 23.37 -10.03
CA LEU A 20 -9.17 24.63 -10.70
C LEU A 20 -7.66 24.93 -10.72
N THR A 21 -6.87 24.38 -9.80
CA THR A 21 -5.39 24.50 -9.82
C THR A 21 -4.73 23.51 -10.77
N ALA A 22 -5.44 22.48 -11.24
CA ALA A 22 -4.92 21.48 -12.17
C ALA A 22 -4.86 21.94 -13.65
N CYS A 23 -5.38 23.11 -14.00
CA CYS A 23 -5.49 23.56 -15.40
C CYS A 23 -4.34 24.43 -15.91
N GLY A 24 -3.22 24.58 -15.21
CA GLY A 24 -2.15 25.52 -15.56
C GLY A 24 -0.74 24.95 -15.71
N GLY A 25 -0.53 23.65 -15.69
CA GLY A 25 0.79 23.04 -15.81
C GLY A 25 1.08 22.50 -17.22
N SER A 26 2.15 22.97 -17.84
CA SER A 26 2.71 22.44 -19.09
C SER A 26 2.90 20.92 -18.99
N LEU A 27 2.28 20.18 -19.93
CA LEU A 27 2.47 18.72 -20.09
C LEU A 27 3.93 18.44 -20.47
N LYS A 28 4.80 18.25 -19.48
CA LYS A 28 6.07 17.60 -19.73
C LYS A 28 5.80 16.10 -19.84
N HIS A 29 6.14 15.50 -20.98
CA HIS A 29 6.18 14.06 -21.13
C HIS A 29 7.23 13.50 -20.17
N PHE A 30 6.79 12.86 -19.10
CA PHE A 30 7.65 12.13 -18.21
C PHE A 30 7.75 10.68 -18.66
N SER A 31 8.94 10.21 -18.98
CA SER A 31 9.18 8.79 -19.10
C SER A 31 9.31 8.23 -17.68
N PHE A 32 8.41 7.32 -17.33
CA PHE A 32 8.51 6.53 -16.11
C PHE A 32 9.52 5.39 -16.36
N ASP A 33 10.77 5.76 -16.65
CA ASP A 33 11.76 4.77 -16.99
C ASP A 33 12.22 4.00 -15.76
N THR A 34 12.09 2.71 -15.87
CA THR A 34 12.70 1.73 -14.98
C THR A 34 14.19 1.67 -15.28
N TYR A 35 15.02 2.31 -14.47
CA TYR A 35 16.45 2.15 -14.60
C TYR A 35 17.12 1.89 -13.26
N SER A 36 17.62 0.67 -13.11
CA SER A 36 18.92 0.41 -12.55
C SER A 36 19.37 -0.98 -12.98
N LYS A 37 20.66 -1.17 -13.16
CA LYS A 37 21.26 -2.48 -13.21
C LYS A 37 20.93 -3.22 -11.92
N MET A 38 20.13 -4.25 -12.04
CA MET A 38 19.79 -5.10 -10.91
C MET A 38 20.84 -6.19 -10.82
N ASP A 39 21.83 -5.96 -9.94
CA ASP A 39 22.94 -6.91 -9.72
C ASP A 39 22.63 -7.90 -8.58
N ALA A 40 21.44 -7.81 -7.96
CA ALA A 40 21.03 -8.71 -6.88
C ALA A 40 20.15 -9.84 -7.42
N ASN A 41 20.67 -11.06 -7.44
CA ASN A 41 19.86 -12.25 -7.74
C ASN A 41 19.18 -12.74 -6.44
N LEU A 42 18.14 -12.03 -6.03
CA LEU A 42 17.33 -12.42 -4.86
C LEU A 42 16.36 -13.55 -5.20
N GLY A 43 16.16 -13.85 -6.49
CA GLY A 43 15.12 -14.75 -6.95
C GLY A 43 13.72 -14.25 -6.61
N LEU A 44 13.55 -12.91 -6.61
CA LEU A 44 12.30 -12.23 -6.34
C LEU A 44 11.80 -11.50 -7.58
N GLU A 45 10.51 -11.63 -7.84
CA GLU A 45 9.78 -10.84 -8.82
C GLU A 45 8.86 -9.86 -8.07
N LEU A 46 8.99 -8.57 -8.38
CA LEU A 46 8.14 -7.50 -7.84
C LEU A 46 7.36 -6.88 -8.99
N THR A 47 6.03 -6.87 -8.89
CA THR A 47 5.14 -6.17 -9.84
C THR A 47 4.42 -5.05 -9.10
N PHE A 48 4.49 -3.84 -9.62
CA PHE A 48 3.75 -2.70 -9.08
C PHE A 48 2.47 -2.48 -9.89
N TYR A 49 1.32 -2.68 -9.29
CA TYR A 49 0.02 -2.53 -9.96
C TYR A 49 -0.58 -1.13 -9.80
N GLY A 50 -0.02 -0.30 -8.90
CA GLY A 50 -0.45 1.06 -8.61
C GLY A 50 -0.83 1.28 -7.14
N VAL A 51 -0.83 2.52 -6.69
CA VAL A 51 -1.11 2.96 -5.32
C VAL A 51 -0.20 2.26 -4.30
N GLY A 52 -0.71 1.34 -3.51
CA GLY A 52 0.04 0.46 -2.59
C GLY A 52 0.04 -1.00 -3.02
N CYS A 53 -0.46 -1.29 -4.23
CA CYS A 53 -0.64 -2.65 -4.71
C CYS A 53 0.63 -3.20 -5.36
N PHE A 54 1.30 -4.11 -4.66
CA PHE A 54 2.45 -4.87 -5.14
C PHE A 54 2.17 -6.36 -5.17
N GLY A 55 2.52 -7.02 -6.27
CA GLY A 55 2.69 -8.46 -6.33
C GLY A 55 4.14 -8.81 -6.03
N ILE A 56 4.37 -9.58 -4.99
CA ILE A 56 5.70 -9.98 -4.51
C ILE A 56 5.80 -11.48 -4.61
N ARG A 57 6.57 -11.99 -5.57
CA ARG A 57 6.76 -13.42 -5.81
C ARG A 57 8.19 -13.82 -5.46
N CYS A 58 8.35 -14.75 -4.54
CA CYS A 58 9.64 -15.28 -4.13
C CYS A 58 9.49 -16.70 -3.57
N ARG A 59 10.48 -17.58 -3.79
CA ARG A 59 10.52 -18.94 -3.24
C ARG A 59 9.24 -19.77 -3.48
N GLY A 60 8.60 -19.55 -4.63
CA GLY A 60 7.35 -20.24 -5.01
C GLY A 60 6.14 -19.85 -4.15
N SER A 61 6.16 -18.67 -3.54
CA SER A 61 5.03 -18.02 -2.90
C SER A 61 4.81 -16.64 -3.50
N GLN A 62 3.55 -16.22 -3.58
CA GLN A 62 3.17 -14.89 -4.02
C GLN A 62 2.36 -14.19 -2.92
N ILE A 63 2.69 -12.94 -2.66
CA ILE A 63 1.97 -12.05 -1.75
C ILE A 63 1.46 -10.86 -2.54
N LEU A 64 0.23 -10.44 -2.29
CA LEU A 64 -0.36 -9.23 -2.86
C LEU A 64 -0.60 -8.23 -1.75
N THR A 65 -0.11 -6.99 -1.89
CA THR A 65 -0.38 -5.91 -0.95
C THR A 65 -1.50 -5.03 -1.48
N ASP A 66 -2.30 -4.47 -0.58
CA ASP A 66 -3.34 -3.47 -0.86
C ASP A 66 -4.09 -3.68 -2.19
N PRO A 67 -4.93 -4.74 -2.31
CA PRO A 67 -5.59 -5.12 -3.56
C PRO A 67 -6.49 -4.01 -4.13
N PHE A 68 -5.92 -3.20 -5.05
CA PHE A 68 -6.58 -2.06 -5.67
C PHE A 68 -6.19 -1.95 -7.16
N PHE A 69 -7.10 -2.37 -8.04
CA PHE A 69 -6.95 -2.36 -9.50
C PHE A 69 -7.99 -1.47 -10.17
N THR A 70 -9.13 -1.24 -9.48
CA THR A 70 -10.26 -0.47 -9.97
C THR A 70 -10.08 1.01 -9.73
N TYR A 71 -9.61 1.74 -10.73
CA TYR A 71 -9.49 3.20 -10.68
C TYR A 71 -10.83 3.85 -11.02
N LEU A 72 -11.32 4.70 -10.13
CA LEU A 72 -12.62 5.36 -10.27
C LEU A 72 -12.45 6.88 -10.34
N PRO A 73 -13.14 7.56 -11.29
CA PRO A 73 -13.12 9.03 -11.35
C PRO A 73 -13.54 9.66 -10.01
N LEU A 74 -12.89 10.77 -9.63
CA LEU A 74 -13.12 11.47 -8.36
C LEU A 74 -14.61 11.71 -8.06
N MET A 75 -15.40 12.13 -9.05
CA MET A 75 -16.83 12.37 -8.89
C MET A 75 -17.60 11.09 -8.56
N LYS A 76 -17.19 9.94 -9.13
CA LYS A 76 -17.78 8.64 -8.82
C LYS A 76 -17.44 8.21 -7.39
N VAL A 77 -16.21 8.44 -6.94
CA VAL A 77 -15.80 8.17 -5.56
C VAL A 77 -16.56 9.05 -4.57
N ALA A 78 -16.65 10.35 -4.84
CA ALA A 78 -17.26 11.31 -3.93
C ALA A 78 -18.78 11.14 -3.79
N PHE A 79 -19.49 10.84 -4.87
CA PHE A 79 -20.96 10.87 -4.91
C PHE A 79 -21.59 9.58 -5.45
N GLY A 80 -20.83 8.79 -6.16
CA GLY A 80 -21.30 7.58 -6.84
C GLY A 80 -21.23 6.32 -5.97
N THR A 81 -21.09 5.21 -6.66
CA THR A 81 -20.92 3.88 -6.08
C THR A 81 -19.48 3.44 -6.26
N VAL A 82 -18.86 3.02 -5.17
CA VAL A 82 -17.47 2.54 -5.09
C VAL A 82 -17.53 1.02 -4.97
N LEU A 83 -17.34 0.34 -6.08
CA LEU A 83 -17.37 -1.13 -6.22
C LEU A 83 -16.25 -1.57 -7.16
N PRO A 84 -15.77 -2.82 -7.02
CA PRO A 84 -14.85 -3.45 -7.98
C PRO A 84 -15.41 -3.38 -9.41
N ASP A 85 -14.52 -3.14 -10.36
CA ASP A 85 -14.85 -3.23 -11.79
C ASP A 85 -14.16 -4.45 -12.40
N PRO A 86 -14.93 -5.53 -12.71
CA PRO A 86 -14.37 -6.73 -13.30
C PRO A 86 -13.50 -6.49 -14.53
N LYS A 87 -13.83 -5.49 -15.35
CA LYS A 87 -13.06 -5.18 -16.55
C LYS A 87 -11.63 -4.71 -16.24
N GLN A 88 -11.43 -4.09 -15.08
CA GLN A 88 -10.12 -3.63 -14.63
C GLN A 88 -9.37 -4.69 -13.83
N VAL A 89 -10.06 -5.65 -13.21
CA VAL A 89 -9.45 -6.69 -12.35
C VAL A 89 -9.18 -7.99 -13.10
N ASP A 90 -10.10 -8.45 -13.96
CA ASP A 90 -10.00 -9.74 -14.66
C ASP A 90 -8.71 -9.96 -15.45
N PRO A 91 -8.10 -8.94 -16.09
CA PRO A 91 -6.82 -9.12 -16.77
C PRO A 91 -5.68 -9.65 -15.89
N TYR A 92 -5.76 -9.41 -14.58
CA TYR A 92 -4.73 -9.81 -13.61
C TYR A 92 -5.02 -11.15 -12.91
N ILE A 93 -6.26 -11.65 -12.96
CA ILE A 93 -6.68 -12.82 -12.17
C ILE A 93 -5.82 -14.06 -12.46
N THR A 94 -5.41 -14.28 -13.71
CA THR A 94 -4.58 -15.44 -14.06
C THR A 94 -3.23 -15.42 -13.36
N GLU A 95 -2.58 -14.27 -13.27
CA GLU A 95 -1.27 -14.16 -12.60
C GLU A 95 -1.38 -14.12 -11.07
N LEU A 96 -2.58 -13.81 -10.54
CA LEU A 96 -2.85 -13.78 -9.09
C LEU A 96 -3.26 -15.14 -8.51
N GLN A 97 -3.46 -16.19 -9.33
CA GLN A 97 -3.97 -17.49 -8.85
C GLN A 97 -3.12 -18.13 -7.74
N ASP A 98 -1.82 -17.86 -7.70
CA ASP A 98 -0.89 -18.40 -6.72
C ASP A 98 -0.70 -17.49 -5.49
N VAL A 99 -1.51 -16.42 -5.35
CA VAL A 99 -1.42 -15.53 -4.18
C VAL A 99 -1.75 -16.29 -2.91
N ALA A 100 -0.75 -16.45 -2.05
CA ALA A 100 -0.86 -17.14 -0.77
C ALA A 100 -1.37 -16.23 0.36
N ALA A 101 -1.14 -14.92 0.24
CA ALA A 101 -1.66 -13.93 1.19
C ALA A 101 -1.92 -12.58 0.52
N MET A 102 -3.01 -11.93 0.93
CA MET A 102 -3.32 -10.54 0.63
C MET A 102 -3.13 -9.71 1.90
N LEU A 103 -2.20 -8.76 1.88
CA LEU A 103 -1.90 -7.89 3.02
C LEU A 103 -2.54 -6.52 2.79
N VAL A 104 -3.31 -6.03 3.75
CA VAL A 104 -3.97 -4.73 3.64
C VAL A 104 -3.47 -3.79 4.72
N GLY A 105 -2.79 -2.70 4.30
CA GLY A 105 -2.19 -1.72 5.19
C GLY A 105 -3.22 -0.99 6.03
N HIS A 106 -4.36 -0.59 5.46
CA HIS A 106 -5.50 -0.02 6.18
C HIS A 106 -6.79 -0.13 5.34
N ALA A 107 -7.96 0.13 5.97
CA ALA A 107 -9.22 -0.23 5.33
C ALA A 107 -9.88 0.91 4.53
N HIS A 108 -9.11 1.88 3.98
CA HIS A 108 -9.62 2.79 2.96
C HIS A 108 -9.81 2.08 1.61
N TYR A 109 -10.74 2.58 0.81
CA TYR A 109 -11.16 1.90 -0.43
C TYR A 109 -10.02 1.71 -1.44
N ASP A 110 -9.10 2.66 -1.52
CA ASP A 110 -7.94 2.67 -2.43
C ASP A 110 -6.81 1.69 -2.03
N HIS A 111 -7.01 0.93 -0.96
CA HIS A 111 -6.13 -0.17 -0.52
C HIS A 111 -6.82 -1.54 -0.51
N ASN A 112 -8.14 -1.61 -0.74
CA ASN A 112 -8.85 -2.89 -0.58
C ASN A 112 -10.13 -3.03 -1.40
N LEU A 113 -10.42 -2.12 -2.31
CA LEU A 113 -11.68 -2.14 -3.07
C LEU A 113 -11.90 -3.48 -3.76
N ASP A 114 -10.86 -4.03 -4.36
CA ASP A 114 -10.95 -5.24 -5.17
C ASP A 114 -10.70 -6.53 -4.38
N LEU A 115 -10.34 -6.41 -3.08
CA LEU A 115 -10.11 -7.55 -2.21
C LEU A 115 -11.23 -8.62 -2.26
N PRO A 116 -12.53 -8.28 -2.11
CA PRO A 116 -13.59 -9.30 -2.13
C PRO A 116 -13.68 -10.00 -3.48
N TYR A 117 -13.58 -9.24 -4.57
CA TYR A 117 -13.66 -9.79 -5.92
C TYR A 117 -12.50 -10.74 -6.23
N ILE A 118 -11.28 -10.36 -5.84
CA ILE A 118 -10.09 -11.20 -6.01
C ILE A 118 -10.21 -12.45 -5.13
N ALA A 119 -10.59 -12.30 -3.85
CA ALA A 119 -10.71 -13.41 -2.92
C ALA A 119 -11.68 -14.51 -3.40
N GLU A 120 -12.75 -14.12 -4.12
CA GLU A 120 -13.69 -15.07 -4.73
C GLU A 120 -13.09 -15.84 -5.92
N LYS A 121 -12.06 -15.28 -6.57
CA LYS A 121 -11.43 -15.86 -7.77
C LYS A 121 -10.18 -16.67 -7.48
N LEU A 122 -9.56 -16.49 -6.29
CA LEU A 122 -8.35 -17.21 -5.91
C LEU A 122 -8.63 -18.64 -5.47
N HIS A 123 -7.59 -19.46 -5.49
CA HIS A 123 -7.62 -20.79 -4.90
C HIS A 123 -7.74 -20.72 -3.37
N LYS A 124 -8.31 -21.77 -2.76
CA LYS A 124 -8.70 -21.83 -1.33
C LYS A 124 -7.56 -21.69 -0.31
N ASN A 125 -6.30 -21.63 -0.75
CA ASN A 125 -5.13 -21.61 0.13
C ASN A 125 -4.57 -20.19 0.37
N SER A 126 -5.31 -19.15 0.00
CA SER A 126 -4.95 -17.77 0.26
C SER A 126 -5.44 -17.30 1.63
N TYR A 127 -4.80 -16.29 2.21
CA TYR A 127 -5.19 -15.64 3.47
C TYR A 127 -5.35 -14.13 3.26
N VAL A 128 -6.26 -13.52 4.01
CA VAL A 128 -6.35 -12.05 4.12
C VAL A 128 -5.77 -11.64 5.47
N LEU A 129 -4.77 -10.76 5.47
CA LEU A 129 -4.15 -10.21 6.65
C LEU A 129 -4.46 -8.72 6.73
N GLY A 130 -5.07 -8.28 7.83
CA GLY A 130 -5.43 -6.87 7.98
C GLY A 130 -6.05 -6.54 9.35
N SER A 131 -6.62 -5.34 9.46
CA SER A 131 -7.18 -4.84 10.71
C SER A 131 -8.54 -5.44 11.06
N LYS A 132 -8.93 -5.37 12.34
CA LYS A 132 -10.30 -5.67 12.80
C LYS A 132 -11.34 -4.88 11.98
N THR A 133 -11.06 -3.60 11.70
CA THR A 133 -11.92 -2.75 10.87
C THR A 133 -12.12 -3.32 9.47
N LEU A 134 -11.06 -3.80 8.82
CA LEU A 134 -11.15 -4.42 7.49
C LEU A 134 -12.04 -5.67 7.53
N LYS A 135 -11.85 -6.54 8.52
CA LYS A 135 -12.68 -7.74 8.73
C LYS A 135 -14.16 -7.38 8.87
N HIS A 136 -14.48 -6.42 9.73
CA HIS A 136 -15.86 -5.97 9.95
C HIS A 136 -16.45 -5.26 8.72
N THR A 137 -15.63 -4.55 7.95
CA THR A 137 -16.05 -3.89 6.71
C THR A 137 -16.53 -4.90 5.69
N PHE A 138 -15.84 -6.03 5.54
CA PHE A 138 -16.14 -7.06 4.55
C PHE A 138 -16.89 -8.27 5.10
N ALA A 139 -17.37 -8.24 6.33
CA ALA A 139 -18.19 -9.32 6.89
C ALA A 139 -19.38 -9.73 5.98
N PRO A 140 -20.13 -8.78 5.36
CA PRO A 140 -21.26 -9.14 4.49
C PRO A 140 -20.86 -9.82 3.17
N ASN A 141 -19.56 -9.73 2.78
CA ASN A 141 -19.07 -10.37 1.57
C ASN A 141 -18.85 -11.88 1.75
N ASN A 142 -18.81 -12.36 3.01
CA ASN A 142 -18.59 -13.76 3.34
C ASN A 142 -17.43 -14.38 2.57
N LEU A 143 -16.25 -13.73 2.68
CA LEU A 143 -15.06 -14.08 1.90
C LEU A 143 -14.72 -15.58 2.08
N PRO A 144 -14.42 -16.30 0.98
CA PRO A 144 -14.02 -17.71 1.05
C PRO A 144 -12.62 -17.90 1.63
N THR A 145 -11.85 -16.81 1.72
CA THR A 145 -10.46 -16.76 2.18
C THR A 145 -10.41 -16.55 3.70
N PRO A 146 -9.66 -17.36 4.47
CA PRO A 146 -9.46 -17.13 5.89
C PRO A 146 -8.92 -15.74 6.19
N PHE A 147 -9.49 -15.08 7.20
CA PHE A 147 -9.06 -13.75 7.64
C PHE A 147 -8.21 -13.84 8.89
N VAL A 148 -7.01 -13.26 8.85
CA VAL A 148 -6.08 -13.14 9.98
C VAL A 148 -6.10 -11.69 10.48
N VAL A 149 -6.61 -11.48 11.69
CA VAL A 149 -6.59 -10.18 12.34
C VAL A 149 -5.19 -9.91 12.90
N MET A 150 -4.60 -8.78 12.49
CA MET A 150 -3.22 -8.44 12.80
C MET A 150 -3.08 -7.47 13.99
N ASN A 151 -4.18 -6.92 14.51
CA ASN A 151 -4.18 -5.88 15.54
C ASN A 151 -3.40 -6.23 16.81
N ASP A 152 -3.48 -7.48 17.25
CA ASP A 152 -2.91 -7.90 18.52
C ASP A 152 -1.46 -8.44 18.37
N ARG A 153 -0.90 -8.37 17.14
CA ARG A 153 0.46 -8.84 16.77
C ARG A 153 1.44 -7.71 16.46
N VAL A 154 1.02 -6.48 16.59
CA VAL A 154 1.71 -5.29 16.07
C VAL A 154 3.04 -5.05 16.76
N ALA A 155 4.10 -4.90 15.97
CA ALA A 155 5.37 -4.33 16.42
C ALA A 155 5.29 -2.80 16.45
N THR A 156 6.05 -2.21 17.37
CA THR A 156 6.32 -0.76 17.43
C THR A 156 7.83 -0.56 17.56
N GLN A 157 8.31 0.66 17.57
CA GLN A 157 9.73 0.93 17.80
C GLN A 157 10.26 0.25 19.09
N GLU A 158 9.41 0.04 20.09
CA GLU A 158 9.77 -0.47 21.41
C GLU A 158 9.36 -1.93 21.64
N THR A 159 8.43 -2.47 20.82
CA THR A 159 7.87 -3.82 21.02
C THR A 159 8.08 -4.69 19.79
N LEU A 160 8.53 -5.94 20.01
CA LEU A 160 8.85 -6.89 18.94
C LEU A 160 7.64 -7.30 18.09
N GLY A 161 6.44 -7.28 18.65
CA GLY A 161 5.25 -7.83 18.00
C GLY A 161 5.32 -9.37 17.86
N GLU A 162 4.40 -9.92 17.07
CA GLU A 162 4.29 -11.35 16.84
C GLU A 162 4.20 -11.67 15.34
N TRP A 163 5.13 -12.48 14.85
CA TRP A 163 5.12 -12.97 13.47
C TRP A 163 3.93 -13.91 13.21
N TRP A 164 3.19 -13.65 12.17
CA TRP A 164 2.30 -14.65 11.59
C TRP A 164 3.09 -15.48 10.56
N VAL A 165 3.16 -16.77 10.76
CA VAL A 165 3.82 -17.70 9.86
C VAL A 165 2.77 -18.37 8.98
N HIS A 166 2.94 -18.29 7.66
CA HIS A 166 2.05 -19.00 6.73
C HIS A 166 2.12 -20.52 6.95
N PRO A 167 1.00 -21.28 6.89
CA PRO A 167 0.97 -22.72 7.15
C PRO A 167 1.97 -23.56 6.32
N ASN A 168 2.32 -23.11 5.10
CA ASN A 168 3.35 -23.80 4.30
C ASN A 168 4.78 -23.50 4.76
N LYS A 169 4.98 -22.62 5.74
CA LYS A 169 6.27 -22.21 6.31
C LYS A 169 7.26 -21.60 5.31
N LYS A 170 6.80 -21.09 4.16
CA LYS A 170 7.65 -20.46 3.15
C LYS A 170 7.85 -18.98 3.39
N PHE A 171 6.98 -18.35 4.18
CA PHE A 171 7.11 -16.93 4.56
C PHE A 171 6.42 -16.65 5.90
N ARG A 172 6.81 -15.52 6.48
CA ARG A 172 6.19 -14.95 7.68
C ARG A 172 5.97 -13.46 7.51
N VAL A 173 5.00 -12.91 8.23
CA VAL A 173 4.61 -11.49 8.17
C VAL A 173 4.55 -10.91 9.57
N LEU A 174 5.22 -9.79 9.81
CA LEU A 174 5.12 -8.99 11.02
C LEU A 174 4.38 -7.70 10.71
N PRO A 175 3.21 -7.43 11.33
CA PRO A 175 2.59 -6.13 11.23
C PRO A 175 3.33 -5.12 12.11
N ILE A 176 3.53 -3.92 11.59
CA ILE A 176 4.19 -2.82 12.28
C ILE A 176 3.18 -1.67 12.37
N LEU A 177 3.09 -1.02 13.52
CA LEU A 177 2.20 0.12 13.70
C LEU A 177 2.58 1.24 12.74
N SER A 178 1.65 1.66 11.93
CA SER A 178 1.77 2.80 11.04
C SER A 178 0.64 3.79 11.24
N ALA A 179 0.60 4.86 10.46
CA ALA A 179 -0.47 5.84 10.49
C ALA A 179 -0.70 6.44 9.11
N HIS A 180 -1.94 6.86 8.88
CA HIS A 180 -2.35 7.48 7.63
C HIS A 180 -2.13 9.00 7.70
N PRO A 181 -1.50 9.63 6.69
CA PRO A 181 -1.33 11.08 6.62
C PRO A 181 -2.68 11.77 6.36
N ASN A 182 -2.75 13.09 6.61
CA ASN A 182 -3.92 13.86 6.24
C ASN A 182 -4.11 13.84 4.72
N GLN A 183 -5.27 13.39 4.23
CA GLN A 183 -5.56 13.31 2.80
C GLN A 183 -5.67 14.69 2.15
N TYR A 184 -6.24 15.66 2.87
CA TYR A 184 -6.44 16.99 2.33
C TYR A 184 -6.12 18.07 3.37
N LEU A 185 -5.04 18.86 3.14
CA LEU A 185 -4.56 19.92 4.04
C LEU A 185 -4.48 19.44 5.49
N PHE A 186 -5.52 19.76 6.30
CA PHE A 186 -5.60 19.41 7.72
C PHE A 186 -6.69 18.37 8.01
N PHE A 187 -7.34 17.81 6.97
CA PHE A 187 -8.44 16.88 7.15
C PHE A 187 -7.98 15.44 6.97
N HIS A 188 -8.25 14.65 7.99
CA HIS A 188 -8.14 13.19 7.98
C HIS A 188 -9.55 12.63 7.87
N LEU A 189 -9.90 12.12 6.69
CA LEU A 189 -11.23 11.60 6.39
C LEU A 189 -11.33 10.12 6.77
N TYR A 190 -12.54 9.70 7.19
CA TYR A 190 -12.88 8.29 7.43
C TYR A 190 -11.95 7.55 8.40
N LYS A 191 -11.47 8.22 9.46
CA LYS A 191 -10.47 7.71 10.42
C LYS A 191 -11.02 6.85 11.57
N LYS A 192 -12.24 6.33 11.45
CA LYS A 192 -12.87 5.57 12.52
C LYS A 192 -12.43 4.11 12.51
N ASN A 193 -12.56 3.45 13.66
CA ASN A 193 -12.59 2.00 13.75
C ASN A 193 -14.02 1.52 13.54
N ILE A 194 -14.18 0.39 12.84
CA ILE A 194 -15.42 -0.37 12.81
C ILE A 194 -15.24 -1.54 13.79
N SER A 195 -16.09 -1.61 14.81
CA SER A 195 -16.00 -2.60 15.89
C SER A 195 -17.01 -3.73 15.79
N GLU A 196 -17.99 -3.62 14.87
CA GLU A 196 -19.04 -4.60 14.64
C GLU A 196 -19.17 -4.91 13.15
N ASP A 197 -19.60 -6.11 12.84
CA ASP A 197 -19.82 -6.55 11.46
C ASP A 197 -20.83 -5.65 10.76
N ARG A 198 -20.49 -5.17 9.57
CA ARG A 198 -21.46 -4.51 8.72
C ARG A 198 -22.51 -5.50 8.28
N THR A 199 -23.74 -5.03 8.12
CA THR A 199 -24.87 -5.83 7.63
C THR A 199 -25.05 -5.75 6.13
N THR A 200 -24.35 -4.81 5.46
CA THR A 200 -24.45 -4.60 4.01
C THR A 200 -23.07 -4.38 3.40
N VAL A 201 -22.87 -4.90 2.20
CA VAL A 201 -21.63 -4.71 1.42
C VAL A 201 -21.31 -3.22 1.29
N PRO A 202 -20.05 -2.82 1.49
CA PRO A 202 -19.65 -1.42 1.34
C PRO A 202 -19.78 -0.98 -0.13
N LYS A 203 -20.46 0.17 -0.35
CA LYS A 203 -20.76 0.71 -1.70
C LYS A 203 -20.49 2.21 -1.82
N LYS A 204 -20.03 2.85 -0.78
CA LYS A 204 -19.74 4.29 -0.73
C LYS A 204 -18.41 4.51 -0.05
N VAL A 205 -17.68 5.55 -0.47
CA VAL A 205 -16.36 5.86 0.09
C VAL A 205 -16.37 5.94 1.61
N HIS A 206 -17.39 6.52 2.23
CA HIS A 206 -17.51 6.64 3.69
C HIS A 206 -17.84 5.31 4.41
N HIS A 207 -18.07 4.23 3.69
CA HIS A 207 -18.18 2.89 4.26
C HIS A 207 -16.81 2.28 4.58
N TYR A 208 -15.77 2.77 3.93
CA TYR A 208 -14.40 2.34 4.12
C TYR A 208 -13.74 3.27 5.14
N GLN A 209 -13.61 2.78 6.38
CA GLN A 209 -12.99 3.52 7.47
C GLN A 209 -11.57 3.02 7.67
N GLU A 210 -10.64 3.88 8.02
CA GLU A 210 -9.21 3.58 8.12
C GLU A 210 -8.92 2.35 9.00
N GLY A 211 -9.42 2.35 10.23
CA GLY A 211 -9.05 1.35 11.23
C GLY A 211 -7.62 1.54 11.74
N MET A 212 -7.00 0.45 12.16
CA MET A 212 -5.57 0.45 12.47
C MET A 212 -4.78 0.36 11.17
N THR A 213 -3.78 1.22 11.03
CA THR A 213 -2.89 1.27 9.87
C THR A 213 -1.61 0.50 10.16
N PHE A 214 -1.18 -0.34 9.20
CA PHE A 214 0.01 -1.18 9.28
C PHE A 214 1.02 -0.84 8.20
N ALA A 215 2.30 -0.97 8.56
CA ALA A 215 3.33 -1.42 7.67
C ALA A 215 3.55 -2.91 7.89
N PHE A 216 4.22 -3.58 6.96
CA PHE A 216 4.51 -5.01 7.06
C PHE A 216 6.00 -5.29 6.83
N LEU A 217 6.57 -6.16 7.66
CA LEU A 217 7.83 -6.80 7.36
C LEU A 217 7.52 -8.24 6.93
N ILE A 218 8.02 -8.62 5.77
CA ILE A 218 7.75 -9.91 5.13
C ILE A 218 9.07 -10.63 4.95
N ASP A 219 9.21 -11.81 5.55
CA ASP A 219 10.35 -12.68 5.35
C ASP A 219 9.94 -13.87 4.50
N PHE A 220 10.58 -14.04 3.34
CA PHE A 220 10.59 -15.30 2.64
C PHE A 220 11.67 -16.20 3.25
N LEU A 221 11.30 -17.43 3.59
CA LEU A 221 12.12 -18.32 4.38
C LEU A 221 12.82 -19.36 3.48
N ASN A 222 14.05 -19.70 3.84
CA ASN A 222 14.77 -20.81 3.25
C ASN A 222 14.25 -22.17 3.79
N THR A 223 14.84 -23.26 3.38
CA THR A 223 14.46 -24.63 3.79
C THR A 223 14.69 -24.90 5.28
N GLU A 224 15.53 -24.09 5.93
CA GLU A 224 15.86 -24.19 7.36
C GLU A 224 14.94 -23.31 8.21
N GLY A 225 14.03 -22.54 7.56
CA GLY A 225 13.11 -21.63 8.22
C GLY A 225 13.72 -20.27 8.60
N GLN A 226 14.92 -19.96 8.08
CA GLN A 226 15.57 -18.68 8.30
C GLN A 226 15.18 -17.66 7.23
N PRO A 227 15.15 -16.34 7.53
CA PRO A 227 14.84 -15.32 6.56
C PRO A 227 15.94 -15.23 5.47
N ASP A 228 15.54 -15.44 4.23
CA ASP A 228 16.41 -15.40 3.05
C ASP A 228 16.24 -14.09 2.28
N VAL A 229 15.00 -13.65 2.06
CA VAL A 229 14.66 -12.36 1.47
C VAL A 229 13.70 -11.62 2.38
N ARG A 230 14.03 -10.38 2.73
CA ARG A 230 13.22 -9.50 3.58
C ARG A 230 12.68 -8.31 2.83
N VAL A 231 11.37 -8.15 2.85
CA VAL A 231 10.66 -7.03 2.20
C VAL A 231 9.93 -6.21 3.26
N TYR A 232 10.15 -4.90 3.25
CA TYR A 232 9.40 -3.93 4.06
C TYR A 232 8.35 -3.23 3.18
N VAL A 233 7.10 -3.16 3.61
CA VAL A 233 6.01 -2.49 2.89
C VAL A 233 5.33 -1.48 3.80
N GLN A 234 5.29 -0.20 3.40
CA GLN A 234 4.56 0.86 4.08
C GLN A 234 3.86 1.75 3.05
N SER A 235 2.66 1.40 2.69
CA SER A 235 1.86 2.12 1.68
C SER A 235 1.22 3.41 2.21
N SER A 236 1.36 3.71 3.51
CA SER A 236 0.83 4.91 4.16
C SER A 236 1.71 5.29 5.35
N SER A 237 2.14 6.56 5.44
CA SER A 237 3.09 7.00 6.47
C SER A 237 2.85 8.45 6.91
N THR A 238 2.97 8.68 8.23
CA THR A 238 3.05 10.04 8.83
C THR A 238 4.46 10.40 9.28
N GLY A 239 5.43 9.51 9.07
CA GLY A 239 6.81 9.62 9.57
C GLY A 239 7.00 8.93 10.92
N LEU A 240 8.25 8.84 11.34
CA LEU A 240 8.63 8.18 12.59
C LEU A 240 7.89 8.76 13.81
N PRO A 241 7.56 7.91 14.80
CA PRO A 241 7.92 6.49 14.93
C PRO A 241 6.99 5.53 14.17
N MET A 242 6.03 6.02 13.38
CA MET A 242 5.11 5.20 12.61
C MET A 242 5.84 4.46 11.48
N GLY A 243 5.70 3.14 11.45
CA GLY A 243 6.45 2.25 10.57
C GLY A 243 7.78 1.76 11.18
N ALA A 244 8.13 2.21 12.38
CA ALA A 244 9.33 1.76 13.09
C ALA A 244 9.09 0.47 13.87
N PHE A 245 10.16 -0.34 13.99
CA PHE A 245 10.19 -1.59 14.73
C PHE A 245 11.55 -1.74 15.43
N PRO A 246 11.72 -2.64 16.40
CA PRO A 246 13.00 -2.79 17.11
C PRO A 246 14.13 -3.20 16.15
N LYS A 247 15.24 -2.47 16.18
CA LYS A 247 16.40 -2.72 15.30
C LYS A 247 17.00 -4.11 15.47
N SER A 248 16.81 -4.76 16.62
CA SER A 248 17.25 -6.13 16.84
C SER A 248 16.66 -7.15 15.86
N ILE A 249 15.53 -6.83 15.22
CA ILE A 249 14.97 -7.65 14.14
C ILE A 249 15.90 -7.67 12.91
N LEU A 250 16.68 -6.59 12.70
CA LEU A 250 17.64 -6.51 11.61
C LEU A 250 18.92 -7.32 11.86
N ASP A 251 19.19 -7.71 13.10
CA ASP A 251 20.34 -8.59 13.44
C ASP A 251 20.18 -9.96 12.77
N GLU A 252 18.94 -10.43 12.58
CA GLU A 252 18.64 -11.67 11.88
C GLU A 252 18.78 -11.53 10.36
N LYS A 253 18.29 -10.44 9.79
CA LYS A 253 18.32 -10.16 8.35
C LYS A 253 18.08 -8.66 8.09
N SER A 254 18.92 -8.03 7.28
CA SER A 254 18.70 -6.66 6.75
C SER A 254 17.55 -6.63 5.75
N ILE A 255 17.04 -5.44 5.44
CA ILE A 255 15.98 -5.25 4.45
C ILE A 255 16.60 -5.29 3.04
N ASP A 256 16.14 -6.20 2.21
CA ASP A 256 16.54 -6.27 0.80
C ASP A 256 15.73 -5.27 -0.04
N ILE A 257 14.41 -5.22 0.19
CA ILE A 257 13.48 -4.41 -0.58
C ILE A 257 12.58 -3.61 0.36
N ALA A 258 12.41 -2.32 0.09
CA ALA A 258 11.40 -1.47 0.71
C ALA A 258 10.41 -0.96 -0.34
N CYS A 259 9.12 -1.16 -0.12
CA CYS A 259 8.01 -0.59 -0.89
C CYS A 259 7.33 0.45 0.00
N VAL A 260 7.56 1.74 -0.25
CA VAL A 260 7.16 2.81 0.68
C VAL A 260 6.39 3.93 -0.01
N ALA A 261 5.40 4.49 0.70
CA ALA A 261 4.66 5.63 0.22
C ALA A 261 5.57 6.85 -0.04
N MET A 262 5.21 7.64 -1.02
CA MET A 262 5.94 8.86 -1.41
C MET A 262 6.07 9.88 -0.26
N ASP A 263 5.21 9.83 0.75
CA ASP A 263 5.34 10.66 1.96
C ASP A 263 6.69 10.43 2.69
N CYS A 264 7.24 9.22 2.63
CA CYS A 264 8.57 8.92 3.18
C CYS A 264 9.67 9.68 2.41
N ALA A 265 9.56 9.75 1.08
CA ALA A 265 10.47 10.53 0.25
C ALA A 265 10.35 12.04 0.51
N ASN A 266 9.12 12.55 0.60
CA ASN A 266 8.86 13.96 0.88
C ASN A 266 9.48 14.40 2.20
N LYS A 267 9.40 13.58 3.25
CA LYS A 267 10.04 13.87 4.54
C LYS A 267 11.55 13.99 4.41
N LYS A 268 12.18 13.00 3.78
CA LYS A 268 13.63 13.02 3.56
C LYS A 268 14.07 14.22 2.72
N MET A 269 13.34 14.58 1.66
CA MET A 269 13.63 15.76 0.84
C MET A 269 13.50 17.08 1.62
N ASN A 270 12.67 17.10 2.65
CA ASN A 270 12.49 18.25 3.55
C ASN A 270 13.48 18.26 4.75
N GLY A 271 14.45 17.33 4.77
CA GLY A 271 15.44 17.24 5.84
C GLY A 271 14.92 16.57 7.11
N GLU A 272 13.76 15.93 7.08
CA GLU A 272 13.23 15.14 8.19
C GLU A 272 13.75 13.71 8.09
N VAL A 273 14.03 13.08 9.24
CA VAL A 273 14.36 11.65 9.30
C VAL A 273 13.13 10.83 8.94
N SER A 274 13.28 9.93 7.99
CA SER A 274 12.19 9.08 7.54
C SER A 274 12.50 7.59 7.77
N VAL A 275 11.53 6.74 7.56
CA VAL A 275 11.69 5.28 7.71
C VAL A 275 12.80 4.72 6.80
N ILE A 276 13.02 5.31 5.62
CA ILE A 276 14.09 4.89 4.68
C ILE A 276 15.50 5.28 5.14
N ASP A 277 15.62 6.22 6.07
CA ASP A 277 16.89 6.55 6.71
C ASP A 277 17.19 5.61 7.89
N GLU A 278 16.14 5.32 8.66
CA GLU A 278 16.23 4.51 9.87
C GLU A 278 16.37 3.02 9.55
N TYR A 279 15.72 2.58 8.45
CA TYR A 279 15.68 1.18 7.98
C TYR A 279 16.09 1.11 6.50
N PRO A 280 17.38 1.30 6.18
CA PRO A 280 17.85 1.30 4.81
C PRO A 280 17.66 -0.07 4.16
N ALA A 281 17.18 -0.07 2.92
CA ALA A 281 17.03 -1.26 2.08
C ALA A 281 18.01 -1.19 0.90
N THR A 282 18.36 -2.33 0.32
CA THR A 282 19.17 -2.38 -0.90
C THR A 282 18.42 -1.74 -2.08
N HIS A 283 17.12 -2.03 -2.19
CA HIS A 283 16.24 -1.49 -3.22
C HIS A 283 15.02 -0.84 -2.59
N THR A 284 14.71 0.42 -2.94
CA THR A 284 13.55 1.15 -2.43
C THR A 284 12.63 1.57 -3.57
N PHE A 285 11.40 1.09 -3.53
CA PHE A 285 10.34 1.40 -4.49
C PHE A 285 9.34 2.36 -3.87
N PHE A 286 9.19 3.53 -4.46
CA PHE A 286 8.19 4.50 -4.03
C PHE A 286 6.85 4.21 -4.66
N CYS A 287 5.78 4.38 -3.90
CA CYS A 287 4.42 4.15 -4.33
C CYS A 287 3.50 5.28 -3.84
N HIS A 288 2.22 5.20 -4.18
CA HIS A 288 1.19 6.12 -3.74
C HIS A 288 1.44 7.59 -4.14
N TYR A 289 2.00 7.81 -5.33
CA TYR A 289 2.27 9.14 -5.88
C TYR A 289 1.45 9.46 -7.14
N GLU A 290 0.82 8.46 -7.75
CA GLU A 290 -0.03 8.61 -8.92
C GLU A 290 -1.45 9.06 -8.56
N ASP A 291 -2.07 9.83 -9.46
CA ASP A 291 -3.48 10.23 -9.38
C ASP A 291 -4.39 9.05 -9.78
N PHE A 292 -4.80 8.26 -8.80
CA PHE A 292 -5.67 7.09 -8.97
C PHE A 292 -7.16 7.42 -9.17
N PHE A 293 -7.52 8.71 -9.30
CA PHE A 293 -8.82 9.14 -9.80
C PHE A 293 -8.89 9.18 -11.33
N ARG A 294 -7.81 8.80 -12.00
CA ARG A 294 -7.69 8.66 -13.45
C ARG A 294 -7.59 7.18 -13.81
N THR A 295 -8.11 6.80 -14.98
CA THR A 295 -7.94 5.43 -15.46
C THR A 295 -6.47 5.17 -15.86
N LYS A 296 -6.04 3.90 -15.83
CA LYS A 296 -4.66 3.53 -16.18
C LYS A 296 -4.28 3.83 -17.63
N GLU A 297 -5.27 3.92 -18.53
CA GLU A 297 -5.07 4.27 -19.95
C GLU A 297 -4.81 5.77 -20.14
N GLN A 298 -5.17 6.61 -19.18
CA GLN A 298 -4.89 8.05 -19.26
C GLN A 298 -3.40 8.29 -18.97
N VAL A 299 -2.88 9.40 -19.53
CA VAL A 299 -1.50 9.82 -19.23
C VAL A 299 -1.32 9.89 -17.71
N PRO A 300 -0.33 9.19 -17.16
CA PRO A 300 -0.05 9.21 -15.73
C PRO A 300 0.14 10.65 -15.24
N LYS A 301 -0.39 10.92 -14.05
CA LYS A 301 -0.26 12.20 -13.37
C LYS A 301 -0.01 11.94 -11.89
N GLU A 302 0.77 12.81 -11.27
CA GLU A 302 1.02 12.76 -9.84
C GLU A 302 -0.13 13.37 -9.05
N ILE A 303 -0.30 12.92 -7.82
CA ILE A 303 -1.17 13.60 -6.84
C ILE A 303 -0.57 14.96 -6.45
N VAL A 304 -1.43 15.90 -6.08
CA VAL A 304 -1.10 17.34 -5.90
C VAL A 304 0.10 17.64 -4.99
N LYS A 305 0.45 16.74 -4.06
CA LYS A 305 1.54 16.96 -3.08
C LYS A 305 2.89 16.38 -3.52
N VAL A 306 2.97 15.79 -4.71
CA VAL A 306 4.19 15.12 -5.19
C VAL A 306 4.84 15.92 -6.29
N ASP A 307 6.13 16.20 -6.13
CA ASP A 307 7.02 16.72 -7.16
C ASP A 307 7.97 15.59 -7.57
N LEU A 308 7.51 14.74 -8.48
CA LEU A 308 8.25 13.57 -8.92
C LEU A 308 9.59 13.90 -9.60
N PRO A 309 9.70 14.96 -10.43
CA PRO A 309 10.99 15.39 -10.99
C PRO A 309 12.01 15.72 -9.91
N LYS A 310 11.61 16.52 -8.91
CA LYS A 310 12.48 16.87 -7.78
C LYS A 310 12.87 15.66 -6.96
N ALA A 311 11.93 14.74 -6.71
CA ALA A 311 12.21 13.50 -6.00
C ALA A 311 13.23 12.64 -6.76
N LYS A 312 13.04 12.46 -8.06
CA LYS A 312 13.99 11.70 -8.90
C LYS A 312 15.37 12.31 -8.85
N GLU A 313 15.51 13.63 -9.03
CA GLU A 313 16.80 14.33 -8.95
C GLU A 313 17.46 14.10 -7.59
N PHE A 314 16.72 14.28 -6.50
CA PHE A 314 17.21 14.10 -5.14
C PHE A 314 17.75 12.69 -4.86
N PHE A 315 17.02 11.65 -5.28
CA PHE A 315 17.36 10.27 -4.98
C PHE A 315 18.37 9.64 -5.98
N LEU A 316 18.47 10.15 -7.20
CA LEU A 316 19.48 9.69 -8.16
C LEU A 316 20.90 10.09 -7.77
N ASP A 317 21.06 11.16 -6.99
CA ASP A 317 22.37 11.66 -6.54
C ASP A 317 22.89 10.94 -5.27
N THR A 318 22.10 10.07 -4.65
CA THR A 318 22.46 9.34 -3.42
C THR A 318 22.97 7.93 -3.73
N SER A 319 24.27 7.76 -3.87
CA SER A 319 24.97 6.70 -4.60
C SER A 319 25.09 5.30 -3.96
N LYS A 320 24.43 4.97 -2.85
CA LYS A 320 24.57 3.64 -2.19
C LYS A 320 23.32 2.77 -2.14
N GLN A 321 22.16 3.30 -2.46
CA GLN A 321 20.87 2.62 -2.47
C GLN A 321 20.22 2.82 -3.83
N ALA A 322 19.51 1.80 -4.32
CA ALA A 322 18.76 1.92 -5.56
C ALA A 322 17.32 2.39 -5.25
N PHE A 323 16.92 3.51 -5.84
CA PHE A 323 15.59 4.09 -5.68
C PHE A 323 14.81 4.01 -6.99
N TYR A 324 13.55 3.60 -6.90
CA TYR A 324 12.68 3.36 -8.06
C TYR A 324 11.36 4.11 -7.92
N PHE A 325 10.86 4.62 -9.03
CA PHE A 325 9.56 5.26 -9.15
C PHE A 325 8.76 4.52 -10.23
N PRO A 326 8.21 3.33 -9.91
CA PRO A 326 7.60 2.46 -10.89
C PRO A 326 6.29 3.03 -11.41
N LYS A 327 6.03 2.94 -12.70
CA LYS A 327 4.67 3.14 -13.24
C LYS A 327 3.82 1.90 -12.94
N ALA A 328 2.49 2.07 -12.94
CA ALA A 328 1.58 0.94 -12.82
C ALA A 328 1.90 -0.15 -13.87
N ASP A 329 1.80 -1.41 -13.46
CA ASP A 329 2.10 -2.62 -14.21
C ASP A 329 3.60 -2.83 -14.54
N ALA A 330 4.50 -2.05 -13.89
CA ALA A 330 5.93 -2.29 -14.01
C ALA A 330 6.36 -3.55 -13.23
N ARG A 331 7.23 -4.36 -13.85
CA ARG A 331 7.75 -5.61 -13.28
C ARG A 331 9.27 -5.56 -13.16
N PHE A 332 9.78 -6.07 -12.04
CA PHE A 332 11.19 -6.10 -11.70
C PHE A 332 11.59 -7.53 -11.32
N ILE A 333 12.73 -7.98 -11.83
CA ILE A 333 13.36 -9.24 -11.44
C ILE A 333 14.61 -8.89 -10.65
N LEU A 334 14.67 -9.31 -9.38
CA LEU A 334 15.70 -8.95 -8.40
C LEU A 334 16.48 -10.17 -7.93
#